data_09912e7e579cd33b53989c0258c38be1
#
_entry.id   09912e7e579cd33b53989c0258c38be1
#
_cell.length_a   1.000
_cell.length_b   1.000
_cell.length_c   1.000
_cell.angle_alpha   90.00
_cell.angle_beta   90.00
_cell.angle_gamma   90.00
#
_symmetry.space_group_name_H-M   'P 1'
#
loop_
_entity.id
_entity.type
_entity.pdbx_description
1 polymer ?
#
loop_
_entity_poly.entity_id
_entity_poly.type
_entity_poly.pdbx_seq_one_letter_code
_entity_poly.pdbx_strand_id
1 'polypeptide(L)'
;MVGGGPGAFIGAVHRAAARLDGKIELVCGAFSTNAQSNKSMASELFIPEEKCYDTYMEMFESESKLPLGERMDFVAITTPNVTHFEIAMAALEHGFHVVCEKPMTLNLEQALILRDKVKETGLVFALMHNYSAYPMVRQMKAMIEKGTLGKLRKIVASYDLGWLAAPNAGKQATWRVNPKFSGAAACVGDIGTHAEQLIEFTTGMKIAEVSADLATFVEGRLLDDDATVMLRFANGAKGVIELSEVACGEENQFKLRVYGSEGCLEWSQQEPENLVLKTNDNAMKTLRRGWAELDDSVKALIRLPAGHPEGFFEAFANIYTDFANAVAAKLDGKEYSGMFPTEEAGVRGMNFIEKVVQSSKENGKWLAL
;
A
#
# COMPACT_ATOMS: atom_id res chain seq x y z
N MET A 1 5.28 -5.15 -16.77
CA MET A 1 5.81 -4.75 -15.44
C MET A 1 7.03 -3.86 -15.62
N VAL A 2 7.20 -2.81 -14.79
CA VAL A 2 8.41 -1.99 -14.73
C VAL A 2 9.08 -2.15 -13.37
N GLY A 3 10.37 -2.50 -13.35
CA GLY A 3 11.09 -2.91 -12.16
C GLY A 3 10.91 -4.39 -11.81
N GLY A 4 11.28 -4.78 -10.61
CA GLY A 4 11.19 -6.17 -10.16
C GLY A 4 12.24 -7.12 -10.76
N GLY A 5 13.41 -6.58 -11.16
CA GLY A 5 14.54 -7.34 -11.66
C GLY A 5 15.17 -8.26 -10.61
N PRO A 6 16.31 -8.92 -10.93
CA PRO A 6 16.93 -9.91 -10.06
C PRO A 6 17.20 -9.39 -8.65
N GLY A 7 16.78 -10.14 -7.63
CA GLY A 7 16.94 -9.80 -6.22
C GLY A 7 15.99 -8.71 -5.69
N ALA A 8 15.01 -8.26 -6.47
CA ALA A 8 13.98 -7.35 -6.02
C ALA A 8 12.86 -8.13 -5.30
N PHE A 9 12.72 -7.94 -3.99
CA PHE A 9 11.72 -8.62 -3.16
C PHE A 9 10.29 -8.36 -3.64
N ILE A 10 9.91 -7.07 -3.73
CA ILE A 10 8.50 -6.72 -3.96
C ILE A 10 7.99 -7.09 -5.36
N GLY A 11 8.86 -7.03 -6.39
CA GLY A 11 8.49 -7.44 -7.74
C GLY A 11 8.09 -8.90 -7.84
N ALA A 12 8.75 -9.80 -7.08
CA ALA A 12 8.38 -11.21 -7.00
C ALA A 12 7.02 -11.40 -6.33
N VAL A 13 6.73 -10.62 -5.26
CA VAL A 13 5.43 -10.63 -4.59
C VAL A 13 4.31 -10.20 -5.55
N HIS A 14 4.50 -9.12 -6.29
CA HIS A 14 3.53 -8.64 -7.28
C HIS A 14 3.22 -9.72 -8.34
N ARG A 15 4.25 -10.34 -8.91
CA ARG A 15 4.06 -11.39 -9.93
C ARG A 15 3.30 -12.59 -9.40
N ALA A 16 3.66 -13.07 -8.22
CA ALA A 16 2.98 -14.20 -7.59
C ALA A 16 1.52 -13.88 -7.28
N ALA A 17 1.25 -12.73 -6.68
CA ALA A 17 -0.08 -12.29 -6.29
C ALA A 17 -0.99 -12.01 -7.49
N ALA A 18 -0.49 -11.32 -8.52
CA ALA A 18 -1.25 -11.02 -9.73
C ALA A 18 -1.73 -12.30 -10.44
N ARG A 19 -0.90 -13.35 -10.43
CA ARG A 19 -1.22 -14.63 -11.07
C ARG A 19 -2.14 -15.53 -10.24
N LEU A 20 -2.25 -15.32 -8.94
CA LEU A 20 -2.85 -16.25 -7.99
C LEU A 20 -4.29 -16.69 -8.38
N ASP A 21 -5.10 -15.74 -8.85
CA ASP A 21 -6.51 -16.00 -9.20
C ASP A 21 -6.73 -16.28 -10.70
N GLY A 22 -5.66 -16.39 -11.49
CA GLY A 22 -5.74 -16.70 -12.93
C GLY A 22 -6.39 -15.62 -13.79
N LYS A 23 -6.53 -14.38 -13.27
CA LYS A 23 -7.14 -13.24 -14.00
C LYS A 23 -6.12 -12.37 -14.72
N ILE A 24 -4.86 -12.46 -14.36
CA ILE A 24 -3.79 -11.57 -14.83
C ILE A 24 -2.61 -12.41 -15.27
N GLU A 25 -2.07 -12.08 -16.43
CA GLU A 25 -0.88 -12.67 -17.01
C GLU A 25 0.21 -11.59 -17.19
N LEU A 26 1.45 -11.93 -16.89
CA LEU A 26 2.61 -11.08 -17.19
C LEU A 26 3.03 -11.31 -18.64
N VAL A 27 2.81 -10.34 -19.49
CA VAL A 27 3.03 -10.47 -20.95
C VAL A 27 4.28 -9.74 -21.45
N CYS A 28 4.76 -8.71 -20.73
CA CYS A 28 5.93 -7.93 -21.10
C CYS A 28 6.55 -7.23 -19.91
N GLY A 29 7.77 -6.70 -20.08
CA GLY A 29 8.40 -5.92 -19.02
C GLY A 29 9.67 -5.20 -19.39
N ALA A 30 9.99 -4.19 -18.55
CA ALA A 30 11.27 -3.51 -18.43
C ALA A 30 11.73 -3.68 -16.97
N PHE A 31 12.39 -4.80 -16.69
CA PHE A 31 12.62 -5.28 -15.31
C PHE A 31 13.82 -4.61 -14.64
N SER A 32 14.78 -4.10 -15.43
CA SER A 32 16.03 -3.50 -14.93
C SER A 32 16.60 -2.53 -15.93
N THR A 33 17.23 -1.46 -15.46
CA THR A 33 18.05 -0.54 -16.29
C THR A 33 19.38 -1.16 -16.74
N ASN A 34 19.77 -2.30 -16.14
CA ASN A 34 20.93 -3.08 -16.61
C ASN A 34 20.42 -4.12 -17.61
N ALA A 35 20.87 -4.02 -18.88
CA ALA A 35 20.41 -4.86 -19.97
C ALA A 35 20.60 -6.37 -19.72
N GLN A 36 21.73 -6.80 -19.13
CA GLN A 36 21.98 -8.21 -18.80
C GLN A 36 20.99 -8.72 -17.73
N SER A 37 20.77 -7.93 -16.69
CA SER A 37 19.81 -8.26 -15.62
C SER A 37 18.37 -8.26 -16.14
N ASN A 38 18.04 -7.36 -17.07
CA ASN A 38 16.74 -7.27 -17.72
C ASN A 38 16.43 -8.54 -18.53
N LYS A 39 17.35 -8.93 -19.42
CA LYS A 39 17.21 -10.16 -20.23
C LYS A 39 17.21 -11.43 -19.37
N SER A 40 18.05 -11.50 -18.34
CA SER A 40 18.07 -12.64 -17.41
C SER A 40 16.71 -12.81 -16.72
N MET A 41 16.10 -11.70 -16.27
CA MET A 41 14.77 -11.76 -15.62
C MET A 41 13.69 -12.16 -16.62
N ALA A 42 13.69 -11.63 -17.84
CA ALA A 42 12.74 -12.01 -18.87
C ALA A 42 12.80 -13.50 -19.18
N SER A 43 14.01 -14.04 -19.32
CA SER A 43 14.22 -15.49 -19.55
C SER A 43 13.73 -16.35 -18.39
N GLU A 44 13.99 -15.95 -17.13
CA GLU A 44 13.52 -16.63 -15.93
C GLU A 44 11.97 -16.64 -15.84
N LEU A 45 11.34 -15.60 -16.35
CA LEU A 45 9.88 -15.44 -16.34
C LEU A 45 9.20 -15.96 -17.61
N PHE A 46 9.95 -16.55 -18.53
CA PHE A 46 9.46 -17.06 -19.80
C PHE A 46 8.82 -15.97 -20.68
N ILE A 47 9.26 -14.73 -20.54
CA ILE A 47 8.82 -13.61 -21.38
C ILE A 47 9.59 -13.68 -22.71
N PRO A 48 8.91 -13.65 -23.88
CA PRO A 48 9.54 -13.60 -25.20
C PRO A 48 10.52 -12.44 -25.33
N GLU A 49 11.61 -12.63 -26.07
CA GLU A 49 12.67 -11.60 -26.20
C GLU A 49 12.10 -10.27 -26.74
N GLU A 50 11.18 -10.34 -27.69
CA GLU A 50 10.49 -9.19 -28.28
C GLU A 50 9.52 -8.47 -27.33
N LYS A 51 9.22 -9.05 -26.17
CA LYS A 51 8.40 -8.47 -25.09
C LYS A 51 9.24 -8.05 -23.87
N CYS A 52 10.57 -8.16 -23.97
CA CYS A 52 11.54 -7.66 -22.98
C CYS A 52 12.14 -6.35 -23.50
N TYR A 53 11.68 -5.23 -22.96
CA TYR A 53 12.06 -3.89 -23.41
C TYR A 53 13.19 -3.32 -22.57
N ASP A 54 14.12 -2.58 -23.19
CA ASP A 54 15.26 -1.97 -22.48
C ASP A 54 14.82 -0.80 -21.59
N THR A 55 13.72 -0.12 -21.96
CA THR A 55 13.15 0.99 -21.19
C THR A 55 11.62 0.87 -21.09
N TYR A 56 11.02 1.49 -20.06
CA TYR A 56 9.58 1.57 -19.95
C TYR A 56 8.94 2.42 -21.07
N MET A 57 9.64 3.43 -21.59
CA MET A 57 9.13 4.24 -22.70
C MET A 57 9.01 3.41 -23.97
N GLU A 58 10.05 2.65 -24.30
CA GLU A 58 10.04 1.73 -25.45
C GLU A 58 8.90 0.71 -25.31
N MET A 59 8.68 0.18 -24.08
CA MET A 59 7.57 -0.72 -23.81
C MET A 59 6.21 -0.05 -24.09
N PHE A 60 5.99 1.14 -23.55
CA PHE A 60 4.71 1.85 -23.75
C PHE A 60 4.47 2.24 -25.21
N GLU A 61 5.50 2.76 -25.90
CA GLU A 61 5.41 3.10 -27.32
C GLU A 61 5.15 1.88 -28.22
N SER A 62 5.73 0.73 -27.90
CA SER A 62 5.56 -0.50 -28.67
C SER A 62 4.19 -1.13 -28.41
N GLU A 63 3.84 -1.30 -27.13
CA GLU A 63 2.59 -1.94 -26.73
C GLU A 63 1.36 -1.10 -27.14
N SER A 64 1.43 0.24 -27.10
CA SER A 64 0.30 1.10 -27.50
C SER A 64 -0.06 1.00 -28.98
N LYS A 65 0.84 0.51 -29.82
CA LYS A 65 0.60 0.30 -31.28
C LYS A 65 -0.09 -1.03 -31.59
N LEU A 66 -0.12 -1.95 -30.63
CA LEU A 66 -0.76 -3.26 -30.80
C LEU A 66 -2.31 -3.15 -30.64
N PRO A 67 -3.05 -4.03 -31.31
CA PRO A 67 -4.50 -4.10 -31.13
C PRO A 67 -4.90 -4.42 -29.70
N LEU A 68 -6.11 -4.00 -29.31
CA LEU A 68 -6.73 -4.46 -28.05
C LEU A 68 -6.80 -6.00 -28.03
N GLY A 69 -6.40 -6.61 -26.91
CA GLY A 69 -6.31 -8.06 -26.75
C GLY A 69 -4.93 -8.65 -27.10
N GLU A 70 -4.04 -7.89 -27.75
CA GLU A 70 -2.65 -8.29 -28.02
C GLU A 70 -1.65 -7.46 -27.22
N ARG A 71 -2.04 -6.21 -26.85
CA ARG A 71 -1.24 -5.31 -26.02
C ARG A 71 -1.46 -5.58 -24.53
N MET A 72 -0.55 -5.10 -23.71
CA MET A 72 -0.80 -5.08 -22.27
C MET A 72 -2.00 -4.17 -21.92
N ASP A 73 -2.79 -4.52 -20.90
CA ASP A 73 -3.90 -3.69 -20.40
C ASP A 73 -3.43 -2.68 -19.36
N PHE A 74 -2.45 -3.05 -18.55
CA PHE A 74 -1.95 -2.22 -17.47
C PHE A 74 -0.46 -2.46 -17.18
N VAL A 75 0.15 -1.55 -16.46
CA VAL A 75 1.51 -1.69 -15.93
C VAL A 75 1.50 -1.82 -14.41
N ALA A 76 2.31 -2.75 -13.88
CA ALA A 76 2.68 -2.79 -12.46
C ALA A 76 4.04 -2.12 -12.29
N ILE A 77 4.11 -1.06 -11.47
CA ILE A 77 5.30 -0.26 -11.20
C ILE A 77 5.85 -0.67 -9.83
N THR A 78 7.06 -1.25 -9.82
CA THR A 78 7.72 -1.80 -8.62
C THR A 78 9.17 -1.31 -8.49
N THR A 79 9.39 -0.09 -8.93
CA THR A 79 10.66 0.62 -8.92
C THR A 79 10.87 1.38 -7.61
N PRO A 80 12.02 2.04 -7.36
CA PRO A 80 12.15 3.00 -6.26
C PRO A 80 11.22 4.21 -6.42
N ASN A 81 10.81 4.82 -5.28
CA ASN A 81 9.81 5.90 -5.22
C ASN A 81 10.05 7.04 -6.21
N VAL A 82 11.31 7.43 -6.40
CA VAL A 82 11.71 8.56 -7.27
C VAL A 82 11.24 8.43 -8.72
N THR A 83 10.98 7.23 -9.18
CA THR A 83 10.59 6.96 -10.58
C THR A 83 9.09 6.65 -10.76
N HIS A 84 8.31 6.53 -9.67
CA HIS A 84 6.89 6.19 -9.75
C HIS A 84 6.11 7.20 -10.58
N PHE A 85 6.32 8.49 -10.32
CA PHE A 85 5.59 9.57 -10.99
C PHE A 85 5.78 9.55 -12.51
N GLU A 86 7.04 9.54 -12.97
CA GLU A 86 7.34 9.60 -14.42
C GLU A 86 6.81 8.38 -15.16
N ILE A 87 6.96 7.18 -14.57
CA ILE A 87 6.49 5.94 -15.18
C ILE A 87 4.96 5.90 -15.22
N ALA A 88 4.27 6.30 -14.13
CA ALA A 88 2.83 6.31 -14.08
C ALA A 88 2.22 7.33 -15.05
N MET A 89 2.79 8.54 -15.14
CA MET A 89 2.38 9.56 -16.11
C MET A 89 2.51 9.05 -17.54
N ALA A 90 3.66 8.49 -17.90
CA ALA A 90 3.88 7.95 -19.23
C ALA A 90 2.92 6.80 -19.57
N ALA A 91 2.64 5.90 -18.61
CA ALA A 91 1.66 4.83 -18.81
C ALA A 91 0.25 5.36 -19.11
N LEU A 92 -0.22 6.33 -18.31
CA LEU A 92 -1.52 6.97 -18.51
C LEU A 92 -1.62 7.70 -19.85
N GLU A 93 -0.54 8.38 -20.28
CA GLU A 93 -0.46 9.07 -21.57
C GLU A 93 -0.52 8.10 -22.76
N HIS A 94 -0.05 6.87 -22.59
CA HIS A 94 -0.12 5.81 -23.60
C HIS A 94 -1.39 4.95 -23.49
N GLY A 95 -2.33 5.31 -22.61
CA GLY A 95 -3.63 4.63 -22.47
C GLY A 95 -3.58 3.32 -21.70
N PHE A 96 -2.63 3.15 -20.78
CA PHE A 96 -2.53 1.98 -19.91
C PHE A 96 -3.02 2.27 -18.50
N HIS A 97 -3.77 1.32 -17.91
CA HIS A 97 -4.10 1.33 -16.50
C HIS A 97 -2.85 1.12 -15.65
N VAL A 98 -2.88 1.50 -14.36
CA VAL A 98 -1.70 1.49 -13.51
C VAL A 98 -1.96 0.79 -12.18
N VAL A 99 -1.06 -0.09 -11.79
CA VAL A 99 -0.87 -0.53 -10.40
C VAL A 99 0.49 0.01 -9.95
N CYS A 100 0.51 0.86 -8.93
CA CYS A 100 1.74 1.51 -8.45
C CYS A 100 2.06 1.09 -7.02
N GLU A 101 3.35 0.86 -6.73
CA GLU A 101 3.83 0.72 -5.36
C GLU A 101 3.72 2.04 -4.59
N LYS A 102 3.62 1.89 -3.28
CA LYS A 102 3.60 3.02 -2.34
C LYS A 102 5.05 3.44 -1.93
N PRO A 103 5.24 4.67 -1.50
CA PRO A 103 4.36 5.82 -1.65
C PRO A 103 4.17 6.20 -3.12
N MET A 104 3.03 6.81 -3.45
CA MET A 104 2.63 7.02 -4.85
C MET A 104 3.64 7.84 -5.67
N THR A 105 4.26 8.83 -5.03
CA THR A 105 5.20 9.76 -5.66
C THR A 105 6.29 10.18 -4.67
N LEU A 106 7.19 11.07 -5.08
CA LEU A 106 8.26 11.58 -4.22
C LEU A 106 7.80 12.75 -3.32
N ASN A 107 6.78 13.51 -3.73
CA ASN A 107 6.23 14.66 -3.03
C ASN A 107 4.75 14.86 -3.38
N LEU A 108 4.06 15.75 -2.64
CA LEU A 108 2.64 16.03 -2.80
C LEU A 108 2.31 16.69 -4.14
N GLU A 109 3.17 17.56 -4.66
CA GLU A 109 2.95 18.23 -5.95
C GLU A 109 2.81 17.20 -7.08
N GLN A 110 3.73 16.25 -7.16
CA GLN A 110 3.64 15.14 -8.12
C GLN A 110 2.39 14.30 -7.93
N ALA A 111 1.97 14.06 -6.67
CA ALA A 111 0.76 13.30 -6.39
C ALA A 111 -0.51 14.00 -6.89
N LEU A 112 -0.59 15.31 -6.73
CA LEU A 112 -1.70 16.11 -7.23
C LEU A 112 -1.76 16.09 -8.78
N ILE A 113 -0.62 16.25 -9.45
CA ILE A 113 -0.53 16.17 -10.91
C ILE A 113 -0.94 14.78 -11.42
N LEU A 114 -0.45 13.73 -10.78
CA LEU A 114 -0.79 12.35 -11.17
C LEU A 114 -2.28 12.05 -10.97
N ARG A 115 -2.86 12.48 -9.84
CA ARG A 115 -4.31 12.37 -9.59
C ARG A 115 -5.12 13.05 -10.70
N ASP A 116 -4.73 14.26 -11.08
CA ASP A 116 -5.44 15.01 -12.11
C ASP A 116 -5.31 14.34 -13.48
N LYS A 117 -4.15 13.72 -13.78
CA LYS A 117 -3.97 12.91 -14.99
C LYS A 117 -4.83 11.64 -14.97
N VAL A 118 -4.95 10.93 -13.85
CA VAL A 118 -5.86 9.78 -13.70
C VAL A 118 -7.31 10.21 -14.01
N LYS A 119 -7.74 11.35 -13.45
CA LYS A 119 -9.09 11.90 -13.73
C LYS A 119 -9.27 12.30 -15.19
N GLU A 120 -8.29 12.91 -15.81
CA GLU A 120 -8.31 13.33 -17.22
C GLU A 120 -8.46 12.12 -18.15
N THR A 121 -7.66 11.09 -17.95
CA THR A 121 -7.66 9.87 -18.80
C THR A 121 -8.83 8.95 -18.46
N GLY A 122 -9.35 9.05 -17.24
CA GLY A 122 -10.33 8.14 -16.69
C GLY A 122 -9.85 6.71 -16.58
N LEU A 123 -8.55 6.43 -16.67
CA LEU A 123 -7.98 5.10 -16.52
C LEU A 123 -8.01 4.64 -15.07
N VAL A 124 -7.98 3.34 -14.85
CA VAL A 124 -7.98 2.77 -13.49
C VAL A 124 -6.57 2.86 -12.92
N PHE A 125 -6.47 3.39 -11.70
CA PHE A 125 -5.23 3.48 -10.95
C PHE A 125 -5.42 2.81 -9.58
N ALA A 126 -4.54 1.86 -9.24
CA ALA A 126 -4.48 1.25 -7.91
C ALA A 126 -3.14 1.53 -7.25
N LEU A 127 -3.18 1.94 -5.97
CA LEU A 127 -2.01 2.10 -5.12
C LEU A 127 -1.88 0.91 -4.18
N MET A 128 -0.70 0.30 -4.10
CA MET A 128 -0.51 -0.97 -3.41
C MET A 128 -0.36 -0.82 -1.89
N HIS A 129 -1.44 -0.42 -1.22
CA HIS A 129 -1.57 -0.54 0.24
C HIS A 129 -2.19 -1.89 0.62
N ASN A 130 -1.41 -2.95 0.51
CA ASN A 130 -1.85 -4.33 0.66
C ASN A 130 -2.54 -4.64 2.00
N TYR A 131 -2.18 -3.97 3.09
CA TYR A 131 -2.75 -4.24 4.42
C TYR A 131 -4.27 -3.99 4.48
N SER A 132 -4.81 -3.08 3.68
CA SER A 132 -6.26 -2.86 3.59
C SER A 132 -7.03 -4.00 2.93
N ALA A 133 -6.34 -4.95 2.31
CA ALA A 133 -6.94 -6.05 1.58
C ALA A 133 -6.91 -7.41 2.31
N TYR A 134 -6.39 -7.47 3.53
CA TYR A 134 -6.55 -8.66 4.37
C TYR A 134 -8.02 -8.87 4.73
N PRO A 135 -8.54 -10.11 4.64
CA PRO A 135 -9.94 -10.40 4.97
C PRO A 135 -10.36 -9.89 6.35
N MET A 136 -9.51 -10.05 7.38
CA MET A 136 -9.86 -9.62 8.74
C MET A 136 -9.81 -8.10 8.92
N VAL A 137 -9.03 -7.36 8.13
CA VAL A 137 -9.09 -5.89 8.06
C VAL A 137 -10.39 -5.44 7.40
N ARG A 138 -10.83 -6.10 6.34
CA ARG A 138 -12.15 -5.86 5.72
C ARG A 138 -13.30 -6.17 6.68
N GLN A 139 -13.16 -7.23 7.49
CA GLN A 139 -14.11 -7.56 8.55
C GLN A 139 -14.15 -6.47 9.62
N MET A 140 -13.00 -5.93 10.04
CA MET A 140 -12.92 -4.79 10.96
C MET A 140 -13.71 -3.60 10.40
N LYS A 141 -13.46 -3.22 9.14
CA LYS A 141 -14.19 -2.16 8.46
C LYS A 141 -15.70 -2.42 8.45
N ALA A 142 -16.16 -3.58 8.01
CA ALA A 142 -17.57 -3.94 7.95
C ALA A 142 -18.25 -3.87 9.32
N MET A 143 -17.56 -4.30 10.39
CA MET A 143 -18.09 -4.21 11.76
C MET A 143 -18.19 -2.76 12.26
N ILE A 144 -17.20 -1.92 11.93
CA ILE A 144 -17.22 -0.49 12.28
C ILE A 144 -18.38 0.21 11.56
N GLU A 145 -18.55 -0.04 10.26
CA GLU A 145 -19.65 0.51 9.45
C GLU A 145 -21.04 0.10 9.95
N LYS A 146 -21.17 -1.13 10.44
CA LYS A 146 -22.39 -1.64 11.11
C LYS A 146 -22.62 -1.08 12.53
N GLY A 147 -21.72 -0.23 13.01
CA GLY A 147 -21.84 0.41 14.32
C GLY A 147 -21.49 -0.48 15.52
N THR A 148 -20.80 -1.62 15.31
CA THR A 148 -20.44 -2.57 16.39
C THR A 148 -19.71 -1.91 17.56
N LEU A 149 -18.90 -0.87 17.29
CA LEU A 149 -18.12 -0.17 18.30
C LEU A 149 -18.85 1.08 18.88
N GLY A 150 -20.04 1.41 18.39
CA GLY A 150 -20.70 2.66 18.72
C GLY A 150 -19.90 3.87 18.22
N LYS A 151 -19.88 4.97 19.00
CA LYS A 151 -19.13 6.19 18.64
C LYS A 151 -17.62 5.95 18.79
N LEU A 152 -16.86 6.08 17.72
CA LEU A 152 -15.40 5.94 17.76
C LEU A 152 -14.76 7.06 18.58
N ARG A 153 -13.79 6.72 19.43
CA ARG A 153 -13.16 7.60 20.41
C ARG A 153 -11.63 7.68 20.29
N LYS A 154 -10.98 6.53 20.10
CA LYS A 154 -9.51 6.45 20.05
C LYS A 154 -9.05 5.41 19.04
N ILE A 155 -8.01 5.75 18.27
CA ILE A 155 -7.36 4.87 17.31
C ILE A 155 -5.87 4.79 17.69
N VAL A 156 -5.32 3.58 17.71
CA VAL A 156 -3.89 3.35 17.99
C VAL A 156 -3.36 2.42 16.91
N ALA A 157 -2.37 2.89 16.16
CA ALA A 157 -1.60 2.08 15.24
C ALA A 157 -0.15 2.06 15.68
N SER A 158 0.49 0.90 15.57
CA SER A 158 1.94 0.79 15.71
C SER A 158 2.50 -0.06 14.58
N TYR A 159 3.66 0.32 14.04
CA TYR A 159 4.34 -0.42 13.02
C TYR A 159 5.84 -0.44 13.30
N ASP A 160 6.31 -1.56 13.83
CA ASP A 160 7.64 -1.73 14.38
C ASP A 160 8.42 -2.77 13.60
N LEU A 161 9.62 -2.41 13.15
CA LEU A 161 10.60 -3.25 12.46
C LEU A 161 11.99 -2.98 13.03
N GLY A 162 12.84 -4.01 13.02
CA GLY A 162 14.25 -3.90 13.45
C GLY A 162 15.25 -3.97 12.30
N TRP A 163 14.79 -4.05 11.06
CA TRP A 163 15.65 -4.36 9.92
C TRP A 163 16.65 -3.26 9.52
N LEU A 164 16.37 -2.00 9.86
CA LEU A 164 17.26 -0.86 9.66
C LEU A 164 18.07 -0.47 10.92
N ALA A 165 18.03 -1.26 11.98
CA ALA A 165 18.78 -0.96 13.21
C ALA A 165 20.29 -0.93 13.01
N ALA A 166 20.83 -1.62 12.00
CA ALA A 166 22.25 -1.59 11.66
C ALA A 166 22.56 -0.54 10.58
N PRO A 167 23.74 0.13 10.63
CA PRO A 167 24.13 1.14 9.63
C PRO A 167 24.18 0.61 8.19
N ASN A 168 24.50 -0.66 7.99
CA ASN A 168 24.71 -1.31 6.69
C ASN A 168 23.68 -2.42 6.45
N ALA A 169 22.39 -2.10 6.44
CA ALA A 169 21.29 -3.06 6.29
C ALA A 169 21.10 -3.59 4.83
N GLY A 170 22.10 -3.43 3.93
CA GLY A 170 22.10 -3.99 2.58
C GLY A 170 21.50 -3.09 1.50
N LYS A 171 21.42 -3.61 0.25
CA LYS A 171 21.02 -2.85 -0.95
C LYS A 171 19.61 -2.22 -0.83
N GLN A 172 18.68 -2.92 -0.20
CA GLN A 172 17.29 -2.44 -0.02
C GLN A 172 17.22 -1.25 0.94
N ALA A 173 18.07 -1.22 1.96
CA ALA A 173 18.17 -0.10 2.90
C ALA A 173 18.79 1.15 2.28
N THR A 174 19.81 0.97 1.43
CA THR A 174 20.65 2.06 0.90
C THR A 174 19.84 3.15 0.19
N TRP A 175 18.84 2.79 -0.61
CA TRP A 175 18.04 3.78 -1.33
C TRP A 175 16.96 4.38 -0.41
N ARG A 176 16.38 3.60 0.53
CA ARG A 176 15.31 4.07 1.44
C ARG A 176 15.77 5.15 2.41
N VAL A 177 17.00 5.08 2.87
CA VAL A 177 17.56 6.08 3.79
C VAL A 177 18.18 7.30 3.08
N ASN A 178 18.07 7.36 1.75
CA ASN A 178 18.60 8.45 0.94
C ASN A 178 17.46 9.36 0.45
N PRO A 179 17.44 10.65 0.85
CA PRO A 179 16.36 11.57 0.49
C PRO A 179 16.17 11.78 -1.01
N LYS A 180 17.21 11.54 -1.81
CA LYS A 180 17.12 11.62 -3.28
C LYS A 180 16.19 10.56 -3.87
N PHE A 181 16.06 9.41 -3.22
CA PHE A 181 15.26 8.29 -3.72
C PHE A 181 13.94 8.12 -2.95
N SER A 182 13.92 8.45 -1.66
CA SER A 182 12.77 8.24 -0.78
C SER A 182 11.94 9.50 -0.53
N GLY A 183 12.47 10.68 -0.82
CA GLY A 183 11.78 11.94 -0.56
C GLY A 183 12.05 12.50 0.83
N ALA A 184 11.04 13.09 1.47
CA ALA A 184 11.18 13.88 2.69
C ALA A 184 11.33 13.05 3.97
N ALA A 185 10.98 11.77 3.95
CA ALA A 185 10.99 10.86 5.10
C ALA A 185 11.35 9.44 4.67
N ALA A 186 11.96 8.66 5.57
CA ALA A 186 12.21 7.23 5.37
C ALA A 186 11.16 6.38 6.11
N CYS A 187 11.20 6.32 7.41
CA CYS A 187 10.28 5.55 8.24
C CYS A 187 8.81 5.99 8.02
N VAL A 188 8.50 7.27 8.11
CA VAL A 188 7.15 7.78 7.84
C VAL A 188 6.72 7.49 6.39
N GLY A 189 7.61 7.58 5.42
CA GLY A 189 7.33 7.29 4.01
C GLY A 189 7.09 5.80 3.75
N ASP A 190 7.91 4.93 4.31
CA ASP A 190 7.84 3.48 4.07
C ASP A 190 6.69 2.82 4.83
N ILE A 191 6.57 3.06 6.14
CA ILE A 191 5.58 2.39 7.00
C ILE A 191 4.46 3.29 7.51
N GLY A 192 4.70 4.60 7.65
CA GLY A 192 3.70 5.54 8.16
C GLY A 192 2.51 5.72 7.22
N THR A 193 2.74 5.71 5.90
CA THR A 193 1.66 5.79 4.91
C THR A 193 0.73 4.58 4.95
N HIS A 194 1.23 3.40 5.28
CA HIS A 194 0.39 2.23 5.52
C HIS A 194 -0.50 2.42 6.75
N ALA A 195 0.04 2.98 7.84
CA ALA A 195 -0.72 3.20 9.06
C ALA A 195 -1.81 4.26 8.87
N GLU A 196 -1.48 5.38 8.23
CA GLU A 196 -2.45 6.42 7.84
C GLU A 196 -3.59 5.84 7.01
N GLN A 197 -3.24 5.16 5.91
CA GLN A 197 -4.20 4.59 4.98
C GLN A 197 -5.09 3.53 5.66
N LEU A 198 -4.52 2.65 6.48
CA LEU A 198 -5.26 1.60 7.17
C LEU A 198 -6.27 2.18 8.18
N ILE A 199 -5.89 3.23 8.90
CA ILE A 199 -6.78 3.97 9.82
C ILE A 199 -7.96 4.57 9.05
N GLU A 200 -7.68 5.36 8.00
CA GLU A 200 -8.74 6.01 7.22
C GLU A 200 -9.65 4.98 6.52
N PHE A 201 -9.07 3.92 5.98
CA PHE A 201 -9.79 2.85 5.31
C PHE A 201 -10.74 2.11 6.26
N THR A 202 -10.25 1.69 7.43
CA THR A 202 -11.05 0.86 8.36
C THR A 202 -12.11 1.66 9.09
N THR A 203 -11.81 2.91 9.46
CA THR A 203 -12.71 3.74 10.26
C THR A 203 -13.66 4.58 9.42
N GLY A 204 -13.36 4.79 8.13
CA GLY A 204 -14.08 5.75 7.28
C GLY A 204 -13.86 7.21 7.67
N MET A 205 -13.05 7.47 8.70
CA MET A 205 -12.77 8.83 9.19
C MET A 205 -11.51 9.38 8.55
N LYS A 206 -11.53 10.65 8.17
CA LYS A 206 -10.33 11.38 7.72
C LYS A 206 -9.60 11.97 8.91
N ILE A 207 -8.27 11.80 8.94
CA ILE A 207 -7.39 12.50 9.87
C ILE A 207 -7.47 13.99 9.53
N ALA A 208 -7.81 14.82 10.52
CA ALA A 208 -8.00 16.26 10.33
C ALA A 208 -6.73 17.07 10.67
N GLU A 209 -6.03 16.67 11.72
CA GLU A 209 -4.80 17.32 12.17
C GLU A 209 -3.79 16.30 12.67
N VAL A 210 -2.51 16.60 12.47
CA VAL A 210 -1.38 15.81 12.97
C VAL A 210 -0.44 16.68 13.81
N SER A 211 0.21 16.05 14.80
CA SER A 211 1.35 16.59 15.55
C SER A 211 2.35 15.47 15.71
N ALA A 212 3.63 15.71 15.38
CA ALA A 212 4.61 14.65 15.24
C ALA A 212 5.96 14.97 15.86
N ASP A 213 6.64 13.93 16.32
CA ASP A 213 8.04 13.92 16.72
C ASP A 213 8.75 12.80 15.93
N LEU A 214 9.76 13.18 15.14
CA LEU A 214 10.57 12.28 14.32
C LEU A 214 11.99 12.22 14.90
N ALA A 215 12.55 11.03 14.95
CA ALA A 215 13.92 10.80 15.38
C ALA A 215 14.76 10.10 14.31
N THR A 216 16.07 10.29 14.40
CA THR A 216 17.08 9.58 13.61
C THR A 216 18.11 9.03 14.60
N PHE A 217 18.00 7.73 14.93
CA PHE A 217 18.85 7.10 15.93
C PHE A 217 20.14 6.53 15.35
N VAL A 218 20.11 6.07 14.10
CA VAL A 218 21.29 5.46 13.47
C VAL A 218 22.22 6.56 12.94
N GLU A 219 23.45 6.56 13.43
CA GLU A 219 24.46 7.55 13.05
C GLU A 219 24.68 7.62 11.53
N GLY A 220 24.78 8.84 11.00
CA GLY A 220 25.03 9.14 9.60
C GLY A 220 23.79 9.06 8.70
N ARG A 221 22.60 8.74 9.20
CA ARG A 221 21.35 8.83 8.45
C ARG A 221 20.88 10.29 8.30
N LEU A 222 20.22 10.56 7.18
CA LEU A 222 19.70 11.89 6.85
C LEU A 222 18.18 12.00 7.04
N LEU A 223 17.50 10.88 7.14
CA LEU A 223 16.04 10.77 7.28
C LEU A 223 15.70 10.07 8.59
N ASP A 224 14.44 10.19 8.96
CA ASP A 224 13.84 9.54 10.13
C ASP A 224 13.95 8.01 10.06
N ASP A 225 14.20 7.39 11.20
CA ASP A 225 14.12 5.94 11.38
C ASP A 225 13.15 5.55 12.52
N ASP A 226 12.53 6.59 13.15
CA ASP A 226 11.52 6.44 14.18
C ASP A 226 10.58 7.66 14.17
N ALA A 227 9.30 7.48 14.51
CA ALA A 227 8.35 8.56 14.60
C ALA A 227 7.17 8.26 15.52
N THR A 228 6.72 9.27 16.28
CA THR A 228 5.43 9.27 16.98
C THR A 228 4.55 10.36 16.40
N VAL A 229 3.34 10.01 15.96
CA VAL A 229 2.40 10.95 15.35
C VAL A 229 1.07 10.93 16.11
N MET A 230 0.70 12.04 16.71
CA MET A 230 -0.61 12.25 17.32
C MET A 230 -1.63 12.69 16.27
N LEU A 231 -2.86 12.18 16.37
CA LEU A 231 -3.94 12.42 15.41
C LEU A 231 -5.17 13.05 16.07
N ARG A 232 -5.84 13.93 15.33
CA ARG A 232 -7.19 14.42 15.62
C ARG A 232 -8.11 14.17 14.43
N PHE A 233 -9.35 13.80 14.72
CA PHE A 233 -10.41 13.58 13.75
C PHE A 233 -11.52 14.61 13.92
N ALA A 234 -12.21 14.95 12.84
CA ALA A 234 -13.27 15.97 12.85
C ALA A 234 -14.43 15.65 13.82
N ASN A 235 -14.70 14.36 14.10
CA ASN A 235 -15.72 13.91 15.05
C ASN A 235 -15.29 14.00 16.54
N GLY A 236 -14.08 14.52 16.81
CA GLY A 236 -13.49 14.64 18.15
C GLY A 236 -12.74 13.40 18.65
N ALA A 237 -12.69 12.32 17.87
CA ALA A 237 -11.83 11.17 18.17
C ALA A 237 -10.35 11.60 18.09
N LYS A 238 -9.49 10.83 18.79
CA LYS A 238 -8.05 11.04 18.80
C LYS A 238 -7.32 9.75 18.45
N GLY A 239 -6.09 9.87 17.98
CA GLY A 239 -5.27 8.70 17.69
C GLY A 239 -3.80 8.95 17.93
N VAL A 240 -3.04 7.87 17.77
CA VAL A 240 -1.58 7.86 17.73
C VAL A 240 -1.12 6.81 16.72
N ILE A 241 -0.07 7.14 15.99
CA ILE A 241 0.70 6.22 15.18
C ILE A 241 2.12 6.20 15.77
N GLU A 242 2.61 5.03 16.10
CA GLU A 242 3.98 4.75 16.55
C GLU A 242 4.68 3.97 15.45
N LEU A 243 5.84 4.43 15.01
CA LEU A 243 6.59 3.88 13.88
C LEU A 243 8.05 3.72 14.25
N SER A 244 8.63 2.57 13.97
CA SER A 244 10.07 2.37 14.11
C SER A 244 10.60 1.39 13.07
N GLU A 245 11.71 1.71 12.42
CA GLU A 245 12.48 0.78 11.60
C GLU A 245 13.75 0.31 12.32
N VAL A 246 13.91 0.72 13.59
CA VAL A 246 15.07 0.41 14.44
C VAL A 246 14.67 -0.29 15.75
N ALA A 247 13.44 -0.77 15.85
CA ALA A 247 12.94 -1.54 16.99
C ALA A 247 13.56 -2.96 17.00
N CYS A 248 14.73 -3.10 17.60
CA CYS A 248 15.48 -4.36 17.62
C CYS A 248 14.65 -5.51 18.18
N GLY A 249 14.56 -6.61 17.41
CA GLY A 249 13.78 -7.79 17.77
C GLY A 249 12.39 -7.86 17.16
N GLU A 250 11.87 -6.74 16.62
CA GLU A 250 10.64 -6.73 15.88
C GLU A 250 10.90 -7.07 14.39
N GLU A 251 10.03 -7.90 13.82
CA GLU A 251 10.17 -8.36 12.43
C GLU A 251 9.33 -7.50 11.47
N ASN A 252 8.00 -7.52 11.64
CA ASN A 252 7.06 -6.74 10.83
C ASN A 252 5.75 -6.56 11.63
N GLN A 253 5.85 -5.89 12.78
CA GLN A 253 4.81 -5.81 13.79
C GLN A 253 3.88 -4.63 13.52
N PHE A 254 2.95 -4.81 12.57
CA PHE A 254 1.92 -3.82 12.32
C PHE A 254 0.64 -4.18 13.06
N LYS A 255 0.18 -3.29 13.94
CA LYS A 255 -1.03 -3.45 14.75
C LYS A 255 -1.97 -2.26 14.59
N LEU A 256 -3.27 -2.52 14.57
CA LEU A 256 -4.32 -1.50 14.60
C LEU A 256 -5.35 -1.83 15.68
N ARG A 257 -5.62 -0.85 16.57
CA ARG A 257 -6.66 -0.92 17.61
C ARG A 257 -7.61 0.25 17.44
N VAL A 258 -8.91 -0.04 17.36
CA VAL A 258 -9.98 0.96 17.22
C VAL A 258 -10.94 0.84 18.39
N TYR A 259 -11.04 1.89 19.18
CA TYR A 259 -11.86 1.96 20.39
C TYR A 259 -13.10 2.83 20.15
N GLY A 260 -14.27 2.30 20.45
CA GLY A 260 -15.53 3.01 20.45
C GLY A 260 -16.17 3.11 21.83
N SER A 261 -17.45 3.53 21.89
CA SER A 261 -18.23 3.57 23.14
C SER A 261 -18.66 2.18 23.60
N GLU A 262 -18.80 1.22 22.69
CA GLU A 262 -19.35 -0.12 22.97
C GLU A 262 -18.27 -1.22 22.96
N GLY A 263 -17.06 -0.92 22.52
CA GLY A 263 -15.99 -1.92 22.49
C GLY A 263 -14.76 -1.49 21.72
N CYS A 264 -13.89 -2.47 21.46
CA CYS A 264 -12.64 -2.32 20.73
C CYS A 264 -12.47 -3.47 19.74
N LEU A 265 -11.95 -3.15 18.55
CA LEU A 265 -11.43 -4.12 17.60
C LEU A 265 -9.90 -4.00 17.52
N GLU A 266 -9.22 -5.15 17.46
CA GLU A 266 -7.76 -5.24 17.37
C GLU A 266 -7.36 -6.25 16.28
N TRP A 267 -6.47 -5.81 15.39
CA TRP A 267 -5.86 -6.63 14.35
C TRP A 267 -4.35 -6.50 14.38
N SER A 268 -3.64 -7.59 14.06
CA SER A 268 -2.17 -7.63 13.95
C SER A 268 -1.77 -8.36 12.67
N GLN A 269 -0.79 -7.79 11.95
CA GLN A 269 -0.26 -8.36 10.72
C GLN A 269 0.48 -9.70 10.96
N GLN A 270 1.09 -9.89 12.12
CA GLN A 270 1.75 -11.17 12.45
C GLN A 270 0.76 -12.31 12.73
N GLU A 271 -0.52 -11.98 13.02
CA GLU A 271 -1.62 -12.93 13.12
C GLU A 271 -2.81 -12.49 12.24
N PRO A 272 -2.60 -12.35 10.91
CA PRO A 272 -3.53 -11.62 10.04
C PRO A 272 -4.90 -12.29 9.90
N GLU A 273 -5.01 -13.57 10.24
CA GLU A 273 -6.22 -14.36 10.19
C GLU A 273 -7.16 -14.15 11.38
N ASN A 274 -6.73 -13.38 12.38
CA ASN A 274 -7.46 -13.11 13.61
C ASN A 274 -7.92 -11.65 13.68
N LEU A 275 -9.16 -11.43 14.18
CA LEU A 275 -9.67 -10.13 14.59
C LEU A 275 -10.28 -10.26 15.97
N VAL A 276 -9.77 -9.50 16.92
CA VAL A 276 -10.22 -9.56 18.31
C VAL A 276 -11.24 -8.47 18.58
N LEU A 277 -12.45 -8.84 18.99
CA LEU A 277 -13.48 -7.95 19.53
C LEU A 277 -13.49 -8.03 21.05
N LYS A 278 -13.43 -6.88 21.73
CA LYS A 278 -13.58 -6.73 23.18
C LYS A 278 -14.75 -5.81 23.45
N THR A 279 -15.66 -6.22 24.30
CA THR A 279 -16.89 -5.48 24.61
C THR A 279 -16.95 -5.00 26.07
N ASN A 280 -17.83 -4.06 26.39
CA ASN A 280 -17.90 -3.43 27.70
C ASN A 280 -18.39 -4.38 28.83
N ASP A 281 -19.00 -5.50 28.48
CA ASP A 281 -19.37 -6.59 29.41
C ASP A 281 -18.20 -7.54 29.74
N ASN A 282 -16.97 -7.14 29.39
CA ASN A 282 -15.73 -7.90 29.54
C ASN A 282 -15.65 -9.19 28.71
N ALA A 283 -16.50 -9.34 27.69
CA ALA A 283 -16.36 -10.43 26.75
C ALA A 283 -15.23 -10.14 25.74
N MET A 284 -14.51 -11.19 25.36
CA MET A 284 -13.51 -11.17 24.32
C MET A 284 -13.80 -12.29 23.32
N LYS A 285 -13.92 -11.93 22.05
CA LYS A 285 -14.18 -12.86 20.95
C LYS A 285 -13.10 -12.68 19.87
N THR A 286 -12.46 -13.77 19.47
CA THR A 286 -11.60 -13.80 18.30
C THR A 286 -12.39 -14.32 17.11
N LEU A 287 -12.61 -13.46 16.11
CA LEU A 287 -13.13 -13.87 14.82
C LEU A 287 -11.95 -14.37 13.96
N ARG A 288 -12.17 -15.45 13.24
CA ARG A 288 -11.12 -16.05 12.41
C ARG A 288 -11.55 -16.10 10.94
N ARG A 289 -10.57 -15.95 10.05
CA ARG A 289 -10.77 -16.11 8.62
C ARG A 289 -11.40 -17.49 8.32
N GLY A 290 -12.40 -17.49 7.46
CA GLY A 290 -13.11 -18.71 7.03
C GLY A 290 -14.25 -19.16 7.95
N TRP A 291 -14.55 -18.43 9.05
CA TRP A 291 -15.72 -18.74 9.88
C TRP A 291 -17.03 -18.16 9.29
N ALA A 292 -18.16 -18.80 9.58
CA ALA A 292 -19.46 -18.46 8.99
C ALA A 292 -19.98 -17.05 9.34
N GLU A 293 -19.54 -16.48 10.47
CA GLU A 293 -20.00 -15.18 10.97
C GLU A 293 -19.40 -13.95 10.25
N LEU A 294 -18.51 -14.15 9.30
CA LEU A 294 -17.90 -13.05 8.55
C LEU A 294 -18.93 -12.40 7.63
N ASP A 295 -18.71 -11.12 7.33
CA ASP A 295 -19.47 -10.38 6.31
C ASP A 295 -19.34 -11.05 4.93
N ASP A 296 -20.39 -11.03 4.13
CA ASP A 296 -20.38 -11.71 2.83
C ASP A 296 -19.36 -11.07 1.86
N SER A 297 -19.13 -9.77 1.95
CA SER A 297 -18.08 -9.08 1.18
C SER A 297 -16.68 -9.55 1.55
N VAL A 298 -16.48 -10.00 2.78
CA VAL A 298 -15.21 -10.55 3.28
C VAL A 298 -15.03 -11.99 2.82
N LYS A 299 -16.09 -12.80 2.86
CA LYS A 299 -16.06 -14.20 2.39
C LYS A 299 -15.59 -14.32 0.95
N ALA A 300 -15.95 -13.37 0.10
CA ALA A 300 -15.53 -13.33 -1.30
C ALA A 300 -14.02 -13.15 -1.51
N LEU A 301 -13.27 -12.71 -0.48
CA LEU A 301 -11.82 -12.52 -0.52
C LEU A 301 -11.03 -13.76 -0.06
N ILE A 302 -11.73 -14.77 0.44
CA ILE A 302 -11.14 -15.97 1.05
C ILE A 302 -11.05 -17.08 0.00
N ARG A 303 -9.87 -17.64 -0.19
CA ARG A 303 -9.61 -18.71 -1.17
C ARG A 303 -9.60 -20.09 -0.54
N LEU A 304 -9.02 -20.19 0.66
CA LEU A 304 -8.79 -21.49 1.31
C LEU A 304 -9.80 -21.72 2.45
N PRO A 305 -10.20 -22.97 2.70
CA PRO A 305 -11.04 -23.31 3.85
C PRO A 305 -10.41 -22.92 5.17
N ALA A 306 -11.22 -22.74 6.20
CA ALA A 306 -10.76 -22.48 7.56
C ALA A 306 -9.65 -23.45 8.00
N GLY A 307 -8.62 -22.95 8.65
CA GLY A 307 -7.47 -23.74 9.11
C GLY A 307 -6.32 -23.89 8.10
N HIS A 308 -6.48 -23.39 6.87
CA HIS A 308 -5.40 -23.29 5.89
C HIS A 308 -4.95 -21.83 5.81
N PRO A 309 -3.70 -21.49 6.15
CA PRO A 309 -3.26 -20.09 6.24
C PRO A 309 -3.32 -19.35 4.91
N GLU A 310 -3.81 -18.10 4.96
CA GLU A 310 -3.67 -17.09 3.91
C GLU A 310 -2.98 -15.86 4.53
N GLY A 311 -2.26 -15.08 3.71
CA GLY A 311 -1.51 -13.96 4.26
C GLY A 311 -1.14 -12.92 3.22
N PHE A 312 0.17 -12.63 3.14
CA PHE A 312 0.72 -11.48 2.44
C PHE A 312 0.44 -11.50 0.92
N PHE A 313 0.62 -12.67 0.28
CA PHE A 313 0.35 -12.81 -1.16
C PHE A 313 -1.13 -12.65 -1.48
N GLU A 314 -1.99 -13.23 -0.67
CA GLU A 314 -3.44 -13.17 -0.86
C GLU A 314 -3.98 -11.76 -0.66
N ALA A 315 -3.38 -10.97 0.23
CA ALA A 315 -3.73 -9.56 0.40
C ALA A 315 -3.40 -8.74 -0.86
N PHE A 316 -2.23 -8.93 -1.46
CA PHE A 316 -1.91 -8.34 -2.78
C PHE A 316 -2.85 -8.84 -3.87
N ALA A 317 -3.12 -10.15 -3.90
CA ALA A 317 -4.01 -10.75 -4.90
C ALA A 317 -5.44 -10.20 -4.82
N ASN A 318 -5.94 -9.87 -3.62
CA ASN A 318 -7.23 -9.23 -3.44
C ASN A 318 -7.29 -7.86 -4.10
N ILE A 319 -6.22 -7.05 -4.02
CA ILE A 319 -6.14 -5.77 -4.75
C ILE A 319 -6.09 -6.01 -6.26
N TYR A 320 -5.26 -6.95 -6.71
CA TYR A 320 -5.14 -7.26 -8.13
C TYR A 320 -6.44 -7.78 -8.75
N THR A 321 -7.14 -8.65 -8.04
CA THR A 321 -8.45 -9.19 -8.48
C THR A 321 -9.50 -8.08 -8.56
N ASP A 322 -9.56 -7.22 -7.57
CA ASP A 322 -10.49 -6.08 -7.52
C ASP A 322 -10.15 -5.05 -8.62
N PHE A 323 -8.88 -4.75 -8.82
CA PHE A 323 -8.39 -3.93 -9.92
C PHE A 323 -8.71 -4.51 -11.29
N ALA A 324 -8.48 -5.81 -11.53
CA ALA A 324 -8.80 -6.48 -12.78
C ALA A 324 -10.30 -6.43 -13.09
N ASN A 325 -11.15 -6.59 -12.07
CA ASN A 325 -12.59 -6.45 -12.21
C ASN A 325 -12.98 -5.00 -12.60
N ALA A 326 -12.31 -3.99 -12.03
CA ALA A 326 -12.53 -2.59 -12.39
C ALA A 326 -12.12 -2.29 -13.84
N VAL A 327 -10.98 -2.82 -14.28
CA VAL A 327 -10.53 -2.70 -15.68
C VAL A 327 -11.51 -3.38 -16.64
N ALA A 328 -11.92 -4.61 -16.34
CA ALA A 328 -12.89 -5.35 -17.17
C ALA A 328 -14.23 -4.64 -17.25
N ALA A 329 -14.75 -4.13 -16.13
CA ALA A 329 -16.00 -3.38 -16.11
C ALA A 329 -15.90 -2.11 -16.98
N LYS A 330 -14.76 -1.40 -16.92
CA LYS A 330 -14.51 -0.23 -17.74
C LYS A 330 -14.48 -0.53 -19.23
N LEU A 331 -13.82 -1.63 -19.62
CA LEU A 331 -13.81 -2.10 -21.01
C LEU A 331 -15.23 -2.44 -21.52
N ASP A 332 -16.07 -2.98 -20.64
CA ASP A 332 -17.49 -3.27 -20.90
C ASP A 332 -18.41 -2.01 -20.84
N GLY A 333 -17.86 -0.84 -20.52
CA GLY A 333 -18.66 0.39 -20.34
C GLY A 333 -19.56 0.37 -19.10
N LYS A 334 -19.21 -0.43 -18.08
CA LYS A 334 -19.94 -0.59 -16.82
C LYS A 334 -19.25 0.18 -15.69
N GLU A 335 -20.05 0.62 -14.70
CA GLU A 335 -19.51 1.15 -13.45
C GLU A 335 -19.06 -0.02 -12.54
N TYR A 336 -17.96 0.21 -11.81
CA TYR A 336 -17.44 -0.71 -10.81
C TYR A 336 -16.94 0.05 -9.59
N SER A 337 -17.42 -0.32 -8.43
CA SER A 337 -16.98 0.26 -7.16
C SER A 337 -16.04 -0.72 -6.46
N GLY A 338 -14.75 -0.64 -6.79
CA GLY A 338 -13.70 -1.41 -6.11
C GLY A 338 -13.38 -0.88 -4.73
N MET A 339 -12.80 -1.73 -3.89
CA MET A 339 -12.31 -1.37 -2.56
C MET A 339 -10.78 -1.33 -2.49
N PHE A 340 -10.08 -1.19 -3.60
CA PHE A 340 -8.62 -0.99 -3.60
C PHE A 340 -8.28 0.49 -3.40
N PRO A 341 -7.11 0.81 -2.79
CA PRO A 341 -6.65 2.18 -2.67
C PRO A 341 -6.36 2.78 -4.05
N THR A 342 -6.83 4.00 -4.27
CA THR A 342 -6.68 4.75 -5.54
C THR A 342 -5.64 5.87 -5.40
N GLU A 343 -5.51 6.69 -6.44
CA GLU A 343 -4.68 7.89 -6.44
C GLU A 343 -5.05 8.88 -5.33
N GLU A 344 -6.32 8.91 -4.89
CA GLU A 344 -6.74 9.77 -3.78
C GLU A 344 -6.11 9.32 -2.45
N ALA A 345 -5.97 8.01 -2.22
CA ALA A 345 -5.20 7.51 -1.08
C ALA A 345 -3.71 7.90 -1.19
N GLY A 346 -3.18 7.92 -2.41
CA GLY A 346 -1.82 8.38 -2.67
C GLY A 346 -1.61 9.86 -2.33
N VAL A 347 -2.52 10.73 -2.75
CA VAL A 347 -2.49 12.17 -2.37
C VAL A 347 -2.55 12.34 -0.85
N ARG A 348 -3.44 11.59 -0.18
CA ARG A 348 -3.55 11.62 1.29
C ARG A 348 -2.25 11.20 1.96
N GLY A 349 -1.65 10.09 1.55
CA GLY A 349 -0.39 9.61 2.09
C GLY A 349 0.77 10.60 1.88
N MET A 350 0.86 11.23 0.70
CA MET A 350 1.89 12.26 0.45
C MET A 350 1.68 13.52 1.28
N ASN A 351 0.44 13.98 1.44
CA ASN A 351 0.13 15.10 2.34
C ASN A 351 0.46 14.75 3.81
N PHE A 352 0.15 13.52 4.24
CA PHE A 352 0.51 13.03 5.57
C PHE A 352 2.02 13.10 5.81
N ILE A 353 2.85 12.58 4.89
CA ILE A 353 4.31 12.65 5.00
C ILE A 353 4.77 14.12 5.17
N GLU A 354 4.33 15.01 4.29
CA GLU A 354 4.77 16.42 4.34
C GLU A 354 4.35 17.12 5.64
N LYS A 355 3.11 16.92 6.11
CA LYS A 355 2.62 17.53 7.35
C LYS A 355 3.28 16.95 8.60
N VAL A 356 3.56 15.66 8.63
CA VAL A 356 4.28 15.00 9.73
C VAL A 356 5.72 15.52 9.82
N VAL A 357 6.43 15.58 8.71
CA VAL A 357 7.79 16.14 8.66
C VAL A 357 7.80 17.62 9.05
N GLN A 358 6.85 18.42 8.54
CA GLN A 358 6.72 19.83 8.89
C GLN A 358 6.42 20.00 10.38
N SER A 359 5.48 19.22 10.94
CA SER A 359 5.12 19.30 12.36
C SER A 359 6.32 19.03 13.27
N SER A 360 7.11 17.99 12.99
CA SER A 360 8.31 17.68 13.76
C SER A 360 9.34 18.81 13.69
N LYS A 361 9.59 19.38 12.50
CA LYS A 361 10.49 20.54 12.34
C LYS A 361 10.01 21.80 13.08
N GLU A 362 8.70 21.91 13.33
CA GLU A 362 8.06 23.00 14.09
C GLU A 362 7.78 22.60 15.55
N ASN A 363 8.58 21.69 16.14
CA ASN A 363 8.50 21.23 17.53
C ASN A 363 7.12 20.64 17.90
N GLY A 364 6.57 19.77 17.07
CA GLY A 364 5.31 19.09 17.33
C GLY A 364 4.06 19.95 17.16
N LYS A 365 4.14 21.01 16.36
CA LYS A 365 2.99 21.87 16.07
C LYS A 365 1.87 21.10 15.36
N TRP A 366 0.63 21.29 15.82
CA TRP A 366 -0.54 20.76 15.14
C TRP A 366 -0.75 21.40 13.78
N LEU A 367 -0.85 20.58 12.75
CA LEU A 367 -1.04 20.99 11.36
C LEU A 367 -2.26 20.29 10.77
N ALA A 368 -3.06 21.02 10.00
CA ALA A 368 -4.18 20.45 9.23
C ALA A 368 -3.67 19.54 8.09
N LEU A 369 -4.38 18.44 7.87
CA LEU A 369 -4.05 17.42 6.89
C LEU A 369 -5.05 17.44 5.69
#